data_79f8c8c37a43a06bd842b8a50b3731d1
#
_entry.id   79f8c8c37a43a06bd842b8a50b3731d1
#
_cell.length_a   1.000
_cell.length_b   1.000
_cell.length_c   1.000
_cell.angle_alpha   90.00
_cell.angle_beta   90.00
_cell.angle_gamma   90.00
#
_symmetry.space_group_name_H-M   'P 1'
#
loop_
_entity.id
_entity.type
_entity.pdbx_description
1 polymer ?
#
loop_
_entity_poly.entity_id
_entity_poly.type
_entity_poly.pdbx_seq_one_letter_code
_entity_poly.pdbx_strand_id
1 'polypeptide(L)'
;MKCKLKLVSSLEKVFFNECTGVNEITSGSMLSNEVYSFQLVCYVETTRLQTRFLSKIKVESELEPFIQVKQVDYVPSLVPAYVGDMDNEYLLTQPGLIPDPLKPVQDGVIVLAGNQSRSFWITVEPKNVKPGIYDIRLKISNYEDEFLAETSFKLEIIEAELPKLPIYNTGWMHGDCIAKLHDVEIGTDRYWDILEKYLRVYVKFGHNMILTPLFTPPLDTIPGGERPTNQLVTVRINQGRYVFEFDKLKKWIDLCRRCGITYFEMSHLFTQWGAKHAPKIMATIDGEYKRIFGWETDALSEEYRLFLQKFLGKLVDFLKAEEIMEDCFFHVSDEPKACDEEQYRKEKEILLSYVKDSQIIDALSNYSFYEKGIVATPIVSCDHLQPFLENGVQGLWTYY
;
A
#
# COMPACT_ATOMS: atom_id res chain seq x y z
N MET A 1 13.29 15.24 -38.13
CA MET A 1 12.83 14.79 -36.80
C MET A 1 13.37 15.77 -35.78
N LYS A 2 12.53 16.29 -34.88
CA LYS A 2 12.93 17.19 -33.79
C LYS A 2 12.54 16.53 -32.48
N CYS A 3 13.52 16.29 -31.63
CA CYS A 3 13.28 15.76 -30.30
C CYS A 3 13.26 16.93 -29.31
N LYS A 4 12.16 17.05 -28.56
CA LYS A 4 11.99 18.04 -27.49
C LYS A 4 12.03 17.30 -26.17
N LEU A 5 12.76 17.84 -25.19
CA LEU A 5 12.89 17.29 -23.83
C LEU A 5 12.32 18.28 -22.86
N LYS A 6 11.69 17.76 -21.79
CA LYS A 6 11.19 18.53 -20.67
C LYS A 6 11.39 17.72 -19.39
N LEU A 7 11.84 18.38 -18.33
CA LEU A 7 11.93 17.77 -17.01
C LEU A 7 10.72 18.15 -16.18
N VAL A 8 10.09 17.20 -15.54
CA VAL A 8 8.88 17.43 -14.73
C VAL A 8 8.96 16.68 -13.39
N SER A 9 8.15 17.14 -12.44
CA SER A 9 8.06 16.49 -11.12
C SER A 9 7.64 15.03 -11.24
N SER A 10 8.08 14.20 -10.28
CA SER A 10 7.55 12.84 -10.10
C SER A 10 6.06 12.81 -9.78
N LEU A 11 5.48 13.90 -9.29
CA LEU A 11 4.06 14.01 -8.96
C LEU A 11 3.16 14.28 -10.18
N GLU A 12 3.76 14.58 -11.34
CA GLU A 12 3.00 14.83 -12.57
C GLU A 12 2.61 13.52 -13.27
N LYS A 13 1.38 13.43 -13.75
CA LYS A 13 0.94 12.37 -14.65
C LYS A 13 1.06 12.83 -16.09
N VAL A 14 2.01 12.27 -16.84
CA VAL A 14 2.28 12.66 -18.23
C VAL A 14 1.56 11.73 -19.18
N PHE A 15 0.47 12.20 -19.77
CA PHE A 15 -0.28 11.45 -20.77
C PHE A 15 0.42 11.50 -22.14
N PHE A 16 0.24 10.46 -22.96
CA PHE A 16 0.96 10.32 -24.25
C PHE A 16 0.58 11.38 -25.29
N ASN A 17 -0.59 12.00 -25.17
CA ASN A 17 -1.10 13.06 -26.04
C ASN A 17 -0.78 14.48 -25.54
N GLU A 18 -0.19 14.62 -24.36
CA GLU A 18 0.16 15.91 -23.75
C GLU A 18 1.64 16.22 -23.96
N CYS A 19 1.97 17.27 -24.70
CA CYS A 19 3.35 17.73 -24.78
C CYS A 19 3.62 19.09 -24.11
N THR A 20 2.60 19.77 -23.56
CA THR A 20 2.72 21.18 -23.12
C THR A 20 2.14 21.52 -21.76
N GLY A 21 1.26 20.69 -21.20
CA GLY A 21 0.46 21.02 -20.00
C GLY A 21 1.18 20.90 -18.63
N VAL A 22 2.33 20.24 -18.58
CA VAL A 22 3.02 19.95 -17.31
C VAL A 22 4.06 21.02 -16.96
N ASN A 23 4.22 21.33 -15.68
CA ASN A 23 5.21 22.31 -15.21
C ASN A 23 6.63 21.76 -15.34
N GLU A 24 7.51 22.57 -15.94
CA GLU A 24 8.93 22.23 -16.07
C GLU A 24 9.69 22.53 -14.77
N ILE A 25 10.56 21.60 -14.39
CA ILE A 25 11.51 21.77 -13.31
C ILE A 25 12.94 21.65 -13.84
N THR A 26 13.89 22.40 -13.28
CA THR A 26 15.30 22.33 -13.66
C THR A 26 16.20 22.00 -12.49
N SER A 27 15.66 21.98 -11.28
CA SER A 27 16.40 21.69 -10.06
C SER A 27 15.49 21.09 -8.98
N GLY A 28 16.10 20.48 -7.99
CA GLY A 28 15.47 19.97 -6.79
C GLY A 28 16.49 19.81 -5.67
N SER A 29 16.00 19.48 -4.48
CA SER A 29 16.84 19.20 -3.32
C SER A 29 16.35 17.94 -2.61
N MET A 30 17.27 17.27 -1.91
CA MET A 30 17.02 16.09 -1.09
C MET A 30 17.94 16.07 0.13
N LEU A 31 17.55 15.38 1.16
CA LEU A 31 18.42 15.07 2.30
C LEU A 31 19.36 13.90 1.97
N SER A 32 20.45 13.75 2.71
CA SER A 32 21.51 12.78 2.41
C SER A 32 21.07 11.31 2.40
N ASN A 33 19.96 10.98 3.08
CA ASN A 33 19.39 9.64 3.18
C ASN A 33 18.06 9.47 2.43
N GLU A 34 17.67 10.45 1.62
CA GLU A 34 16.44 10.37 0.82
C GLU A 34 16.66 9.71 -0.54
N VAL A 35 15.54 9.39 -1.19
CA VAL A 35 15.47 9.01 -2.59
C VAL A 35 14.76 10.13 -3.34
N TYR A 36 15.39 10.70 -4.36
CA TYR A 36 14.78 11.74 -5.19
C TYR A 36 14.36 11.18 -6.53
N SER A 37 13.19 11.56 -7.00
CA SER A 37 12.70 11.14 -8.31
C SER A 37 12.13 12.32 -9.09
N PHE A 38 12.36 12.32 -10.41
CA PHE A 38 11.78 13.25 -11.38
C PHE A 38 11.58 12.54 -12.71
N GLN A 39 10.96 13.19 -13.68
CA GLN A 39 10.70 12.57 -14.98
C GLN A 39 11.35 13.37 -16.11
N LEU A 40 11.87 12.64 -17.11
CA LEU A 40 12.25 13.17 -18.42
C LEU A 40 11.14 12.86 -19.41
N VAL A 41 10.50 13.88 -19.92
CA VAL A 41 9.50 13.77 -21.01
C VAL A 41 10.18 13.99 -22.34
N CYS A 42 10.06 13.01 -23.23
CA CYS A 42 10.55 13.08 -24.62
C CYS A 42 9.37 13.17 -25.58
N TYR A 43 9.37 14.18 -26.44
CA TYR A 43 8.41 14.35 -27.54
C TYR A 43 9.13 14.42 -28.87
N VAL A 44 8.78 13.54 -29.79
CA VAL A 44 9.37 13.50 -31.13
C VAL A 44 8.39 14.09 -32.14
N GLU A 45 8.70 15.28 -32.63
CA GLU A 45 7.94 15.93 -33.70
C GLU A 45 8.38 15.40 -35.08
N THR A 46 7.45 14.82 -35.81
CA THR A 46 7.73 14.23 -37.12
C THR A 46 6.53 14.28 -38.07
N THR A 47 6.83 14.45 -39.34
CA THR A 47 5.87 14.30 -40.45
C THR A 47 6.03 12.96 -41.19
N ARG A 48 6.97 12.12 -40.74
CA ARG A 48 7.22 10.79 -41.32
C ARG A 48 6.11 9.83 -40.96
N LEU A 49 5.85 8.87 -41.84
CA LEU A 49 4.94 7.74 -41.55
C LEU A 49 5.48 6.78 -40.46
N GLN A 50 6.81 6.83 -40.24
CA GLN A 50 7.43 6.07 -39.17
C GLN A 50 6.96 6.58 -37.81
N THR A 51 6.37 5.69 -37.00
CA THR A 51 5.78 6.03 -35.71
C THR A 51 6.64 5.63 -34.52
N ARG A 52 7.69 4.82 -34.74
CA ARG A 52 8.60 4.32 -33.69
C ARG A 52 10.04 4.62 -34.07
N PHE A 53 10.79 5.13 -33.07
CA PHE A 53 12.20 5.48 -33.20
C PHE A 53 12.97 4.78 -32.08
N LEU A 54 13.78 3.80 -32.46
CA LEU A 54 14.71 3.18 -31.54
C LEU A 54 15.80 4.19 -31.19
N SER A 55 16.00 4.43 -29.91
CA SER A 55 16.83 5.51 -29.40
C SER A 55 17.57 5.02 -28.14
N LYS A 56 18.50 5.82 -27.66
CA LYS A 56 19.21 5.56 -26.41
C LYS A 56 19.08 6.77 -25.49
N ILE A 57 18.96 6.49 -24.19
CA ILE A 57 19.09 7.47 -23.12
C ILE A 57 20.39 7.21 -22.37
N LYS A 58 21.18 8.27 -22.18
CA LYS A 58 22.43 8.23 -21.40
C LYS A 58 22.36 9.27 -20.30
N VAL A 59 22.78 8.85 -19.10
CA VAL A 59 22.95 9.73 -17.95
C VAL A 59 24.43 10.06 -17.82
N GLU A 60 24.75 11.34 -17.62
CA GLU A 60 26.10 11.81 -17.33
C GLU A 60 26.06 12.63 -16.04
N SER A 61 26.65 12.11 -14.97
CA SER A 61 26.68 12.75 -13.65
C SER A 61 27.71 12.04 -12.77
N GLU A 62 28.21 12.74 -11.76
CA GLU A 62 28.96 12.09 -10.65
C GLU A 62 28.05 11.13 -9.84
N LEU A 63 26.73 11.33 -9.92
CA LEU A 63 25.75 10.47 -9.27
C LEU A 63 25.32 9.27 -10.14
N GLU A 64 25.86 9.09 -11.34
CA GLU A 64 25.44 8.05 -12.31
C GLU A 64 25.35 6.64 -11.68
N PRO A 65 26.28 6.17 -10.82
CA PRO A 65 26.17 4.85 -10.20
C PRO A 65 24.94 4.68 -9.29
N PHE A 66 24.31 5.76 -8.90
CA PHE A 66 23.12 5.81 -8.00
C PHE A 66 21.84 6.17 -8.76
N ILE A 67 21.90 6.27 -10.10
CA ILE A 67 20.75 6.68 -10.91
C ILE A 67 20.16 5.47 -11.63
N GLN A 68 18.86 5.32 -11.49
CA GLN A 68 18.07 4.35 -12.25
C GLN A 68 17.13 5.07 -13.21
N VAL A 69 17.05 4.57 -14.45
CA VAL A 69 16.10 5.03 -15.46
C VAL A 69 15.07 3.95 -15.71
N LYS A 70 13.79 4.30 -15.59
CA LYS A 70 12.66 3.43 -15.93
C LYS A 70 11.74 4.14 -16.91
N GLN A 71 11.15 3.40 -17.84
CA GLN A 71 10.11 3.93 -18.69
C GLN A 71 8.78 3.94 -17.92
N VAL A 72 8.06 5.06 -17.97
CA VAL A 72 6.65 5.10 -17.53
C VAL A 72 5.81 4.49 -18.64
N ASP A 73 5.12 3.41 -18.33
CA ASP A 73 4.21 2.74 -19.24
C ASP A 73 2.76 3.07 -18.93
N TYR A 74 1.82 2.54 -19.70
CA TYR A 74 0.41 2.90 -19.59
C TYR A 74 -0.43 1.65 -19.33
N VAL A 75 -1.45 1.80 -18.48
CA VAL A 75 -2.48 0.79 -18.24
C VAL A 75 -3.83 1.30 -18.72
N PRO A 76 -4.67 0.44 -19.33
CA PRO A 76 -6.03 0.80 -19.66
C PRO A 76 -6.88 0.86 -18.39
N SER A 77 -7.64 1.94 -18.23
CA SER A 77 -8.71 2.04 -17.24
C SER A 77 -10.04 2.21 -17.95
N LEU A 78 -11.00 1.33 -17.67
CA LEU A 78 -12.36 1.40 -18.20
C LEU A 78 -13.26 2.28 -17.34
N VAL A 79 -12.98 2.36 -16.03
CA VAL A 79 -13.75 3.14 -15.06
C VAL A 79 -12.74 3.93 -14.21
N PRO A 80 -12.22 5.05 -14.71
CA PRO A 80 -11.25 5.86 -13.96
C PRO A 80 -11.90 6.64 -12.82
N ALA A 81 -13.21 6.84 -12.83
CA ALA A 81 -14.00 7.49 -11.79
C ALA A 81 -15.40 6.86 -11.73
N TYR A 82 -16.00 6.80 -10.55
CA TYR A 82 -17.36 6.32 -10.36
C TYR A 82 -18.35 7.47 -10.52
N VAL A 83 -19.31 7.34 -11.46
CA VAL A 83 -20.33 8.34 -11.69
C VAL A 83 -21.23 8.47 -10.46
N GLY A 84 -21.34 9.69 -9.91
CA GLY A 84 -22.17 9.98 -8.72
C GLY A 84 -21.40 9.96 -7.39
N ASP A 85 -20.14 9.52 -7.41
CA ASP A 85 -19.28 9.40 -6.21
C ASP A 85 -17.88 9.99 -6.48
N MET A 86 -17.81 11.00 -7.34
CA MET A 86 -16.57 11.67 -7.72
C MET A 86 -16.67 13.17 -7.42
N ASP A 87 -15.53 13.75 -7.05
CA ASP A 87 -15.33 15.20 -6.97
C ASP A 87 -14.86 15.80 -8.32
N ASN A 88 -14.34 17.02 -8.32
CA ASN A 88 -13.85 17.70 -9.51
C ASN A 88 -12.34 17.56 -9.72
N GLU A 89 -11.63 16.74 -8.94
CA GLU A 89 -10.17 16.67 -8.91
C GLU A 89 -9.59 15.49 -9.70
N TYR A 90 -10.43 14.75 -10.40
CA TYR A 90 -9.98 13.64 -11.25
C TYR A 90 -9.25 14.12 -12.50
N LEU A 91 -8.07 13.56 -12.75
CA LEU A 91 -7.30 13.82 -13.98
C LEU A 91 -7.95 13.22 -15.23
N LEU A 92 -8.71 12.14 -15.05
CA LEU A 92 -9.38 11.42 -16.14
C LEU A 92 -10.70 10.83 -15.62
N THR A 93 -11.82 11.20 -16.25
CA THR A 93 -13.16 10.70 -15.94
C THR A 93 -13.72 9.75 -17.01
N GLN A 94 -13.05 9.65 -18.15
CA GLN A 94 -13.46 8.78 -19.25
C GLN A 94 -12.45 7.63 -19.42
N PRO A 95 -12.86 6.49 -20.00
CA PRO A 95 -11.94 5.40 -20.30
C PRO A 95 -10.70 5.87 -21.04
N GLY A 96 -9.53 5.39 -20.65
CA GLY A 96 -8.29 5.82 -21.24
C GLY A 96 -7.06 5.03 -20.80
N LEU A 97 -5.91 5.47 -21.28
CA LEU A 97 -4.61 4.95 -20.90
C LEU A 97 -3.99 5.86 -19.83
N ILE A 98 -3.74 5.29 -18.65
CA ILE A 98 -3.19 6.01 -17.50
C ILE A 98 -1.70 5.66 -17.34
N PRO A 99 -0.80 6.68 -17.23
CA PRO A 99 0.62 6.44 -16.95
C PRO A 99 0.76 5.90 -15.51
N ASP A 100 1.37 4.71 -15.35
CA ASP A 100 1.50 4.07 -14.04
C ASP A 100 2.72 3.14 -13.92
N PRO A 101 2.85 1.98 -14.63
CA PRO A 101 3.91 1.03 -14.40
C PRO A 101 5.29 1.59 -14.75
N LEU A 102 6.27 1.33 -13.90
CA LEU A 102 7.66 1.69 -14.14
C LEU A 102 8.43 0.45 -14.64
N LYS A 103 8.77 0.44 -15.93
CA LYS A 103 9.54 -0.64 -16.56
C LYS A 103 11.04 -0.30 -16.63
N PRO A 104 11.95 -1.17 -16.19
CA PRO A 104 13.38 -0.94 -16.31
C PRO A 104 13.78 -0.68 -17.78
N VAL A 105 14.64 0.30 -17.99
CA VAL A 105 15.31 0.55 -19.28
C VAL A 105 16.59 -0.28 -19.29
N GLN A 106 16.71 -1.21 -20.25
CA GLN A 106 17.88 -2.08 -20.37
C GLN A 106 18.91 -1.42 -21.34
N ASP A 107 20.16 -1.38 -20.91
CA ASP A 107 21.31 -0.83 -21.70
C ASP A 107 21.04 0.57 -22.29
N GLY A 108 20.19 1.36 -21.64
CA GLY A 108 19.79 2.67 -22.11
C GLY A 108 18.90 2.66 -23.34
N VAL A 109 18.49 1.52 -23.88
CA VAL A 109 17.69 1.41 -25.10
C VAL A 109 16.22 1.75 -24.82
N ILE A 110 15.69 2.69 -25.57
CA ILE A 110 14.33 3.21 -25.46
C ILE A 110 13.61 3.26 -26.81
N VAL A 111 12.29 3.27 -26.79
CA VAL A 111 11.47 3.47 -27.99
C VAL A 111 10.67 4.76 -27.83
N LEU A 112 10.98 5.75 -28.68
CA LEU A 112 10.20 6.97 -28.78
C LEU A 112 9.11 6.81 -29.83
N ALA A 113 7.98 7.46 -29.63
CA ALA A 113 6.87 7.45 -30.57
C ALA A 113 6.72 8.82 -31.22
N GLY A 114 6.48 8.85 -32.53
CA GLY A 114 6.27 10.10 -33.28
C GLY A 114 4.99 10.80 -32.86
N ASN A 115 5.09 12.10 -32.59
CA ASN A 115 3.98 12.97 -32.17
C ASN A 115 3.27 12.49 -30.88
N GLN A 116 4.03 11.84 -29.99
CA GLN A 116 3.56 11.41 -28.69
C GLN A 116 4.63 11.70 -27.63
N SER A 117 4.18 11.98 -26.42
CA SER A 117 5.05 12.04 -25.25
C SER A 117 5.41 10.64 -24.74
N ARG A 118 6.66 10.49 -24.31
CA ARG A 118 7.16 9.33 -23.55
C ARG A 118 7.87 9.85 -22.32
N SER A 119 7.47 9.36 -21.17
CA SER A 119 8.09 9.73 -19.90
C SER A 119 9.04 8.65 -19.41
N PHE A 120 10.18 9.09 -18.90
CA PHE A 120 11.18 8.26 -18.26
C PHE A 120 11.36 8.73 -16.83
N TRP A 121 11.18 7.83 -15.91
CA TRP A 121 11.31 8.05 -14.47
C TRP A 121 12.77 7.91 -14.06
N ILE A 122 13.34 8.97 -13.53
CA ILE A 122 14.73 9.03 -13.06
C ILE A 122 14.68 8.94 -11.53
N THR A 123 15.29 7.93 -10.97
CA THR A 123 15.43 7.78 -9.51
C THR A 123 16.90 7.94 -9.13
N VAL A 124 17.16 8.81 -8.16
CA VAL A 124 18.48 9.02 -7.56
C VAL A 124 18.42 8.51 -6.12
N GLU A 125 19.20 7.47 -5.81
CA GLU A 125 19.28 6.82 -4.49
C GLU A 125 20.76 6.81 -4.03
N PRO A 126 21.33 7.98 -3.61
CA PRO A 126 22.73 8.09 -3.28
C PRO A 126 23.07 7.34 -1.99
N LYS A 127 24.26 6.75 -1.94
CA LYS A 127 24.80 6.08 -0.75
C LYS A 127 26.17 6.66 -0.43
N ASN A 128 26.31 7.27 0.75
CA ASN A 128 27.54 7.87 1.21
C ASN A 128 28.11 8.93 0.24
N VAL A 129 27.23 9.70 -0.39
CA VAL A 129 27.58 10.82 -1.26
C VAL A 129 27.71 12.07 -0.40
N LYS A 130 28.71 12.91 -0.67
CA LYS A 130 28.91 14.17 0.05
C LYS A 130 27.79 15.17 -0.27
N PRO A 131 27.37 16.01 0.70
CA PRO A 131 26.47 17.12 0.42
C PRO A 131 27.07 18.06 -0.64
N GLY A 132 26.20 18.62 -1.48
CA GLY A 132 26.61 19.49 -2.58
C GLY A 132 25.59 19.54 -3.72
N ILE A 133 25.90 20.31 -4.75
CA ILE A 133 25.07 20.44 -5.94
C ILE A 133 25.69 19.59 -7.06
N TYR A 134 24.87 18.71 -7.64
CA TYR A 134 25.23 17.77 -8.68
C TYR A 134 24.45 18.05 -9.96
N ASP A 135 25.16 18.11 -11.08
CA ASP A 135 24.51 18.18 -12.40
C ASP A 135 24.21 16.77 -12.91
N ILE A 136 22.96 16.56 -13.32
CA ILE A 136 22.51 15.30 -13.95
C ILE A 136 22.12 15.64 -15.39
N ARG A 137 22.99 15.30 -16.33
CA ARG A 137 22.75 15.53 -17.76
C ARG A 137 22.14 14.29 -18.38
N LEU A 138 21.04 14.48 -19.11
CA LEU A 138 20.29 13.44 -19.80
C LEU A 138 20.40 13.68 -21.31
N LYS A 139 21.00 12.72 -22.01
CA LYS A 139 21.22 12.78 -23.46
C LYS A 139 20.39 11.73 -24.16
N ILE A 140 19.75 12.14 -25.26
CA ILE A 140 19.03 11.24 -26.16
C ILE A 140 19.79 11.19 -27.48
N SER A 141 20.07 9.99 -27.95
CA SER A 141 20.61 9.71 -29.28
C SER A 141 19.70 8.74 -30.05
N ASN A 142 19.89 8.66 -31.38
CA ASN A 142 19.32 7.54 -32.12
C ASN A 142 20.08 6.24 -31.81
N TYR A 143 19.67 5.13 -32.39
CA TYR A 143 20.31 3.81 -32.11
C TYR A 143 21.77 3.74 -32.62
N GLU A 144 22.11 4.54 -33.62
CA GLU A 144 23.46 4.70 -34.20
C GLU A 144 24.34 5.69 -33.41
N ASP A 145 23.90 6.13 -32.21
CA ASP A 145 24.56 7.08 -31.33
C ASP A 145 24.66 8.54 -31.87
N GLU A 146 23.87 8.88 -32.90
CA GLU A 146 23.77 10.27 -33.35
C GLU A 146 22.94 11.09 -32.36
N PHE A 147 23.46 12.25 -31.98
CA PHE A 147 22.84 13.14 -31.00
C PHE A 147 21.46 13.65 -31.48
N LEU A 148 20.48 13.60 -30.60
CA LEU A 148 19.14 14.15 -30.88
C LEU A 148 18.78 15.34 -30.00
N ALA A 149 19.00 15.22 -28.68
CA ALA A 149 18.70 16.26 -27.68
C ALA A 149 19.38 16.00 -26.36
N GLU A 150 19.56 17.06 -25.55
CA GLU A 150 20.00 16.94 -24.17
C GLU A 150 19.30 17.95 -23.27
N THR A 151 19.25 17.64 -21.98
CA THR A 151 18.79 18.53 -20.91
C THR A 151 19.57 18.22 -19.64
N SER A 152 19.54 19.12 -18.65
CA SER A 152 20.20 18.88 -17.36
C SER A 152 19.32 19.27 -16.19
N PHE A 153 19.47 18.54 -15.09
CA PHE A 153 18.80 18.76 -13.81
C PHE A 153 19.86 19.01 -12.73
N LYS A 154 19.65 20.01 -11.90
CA LYS A 154 20.50 20.27 -10.74
C LYS A 154 19.90 19.67 -9.48
N LEU A 155 20.59 18.73 -8.85
CA LEU A 155 20.17 18.12 -7.59
C LEU A 155 21.09 18.58 -6.46
N GLU A 156 20.50 19.22 -5.45
CA GLU A 156 21.20 19.58 -4.22
C GLU A 156 21.01 18.46 -3.19
N ILE A 157 22.11 17.90 -2.69
CA ILE A 157 22.10 17.01 -1.53
C ILE A 157 22.47 17.86 -0.30
N ILE A 158 21.50 18.00 0.61
CA ILE A 158 21.61 18.80 1.83
C ILE A 158 22.27 17.97 2.93
N GLU A 159 23.17 18.59 3.73
CA GLU A 159 23.82 17.97 4.88
C GLU A 159 22.86 17.84 6.07
N ALA A 160 21.86 17.02 5.89
CA ALA A 160 20.90 16.64 6.90
C ALA A 160 20.30 15.27 6.55
N GLU A 161 19.74 14.60 7.54
CA GLU A 161 19.08 13.30 7.35
C GLU A 161 17.59 13.40 7.66
N LEU A 162 16.76 12.73 6.86
CA LEU A 162 15.37 12.55 7.16
C LEU A 162 15.25 11.71 8.44
N PRO A 163 14.63 12.22 9.50
CA PRO A 163 14.40 11.44 10.71
C PRO A 163 13.40 10.32 10.44
N LYS A 164 13.40 9.30 11.30
CA LYS A 164 12.34 8.28 11.25
C LYS A 164 10.98 8.97 11.40
N LEU A 165 10.12 8.79 10.41
CA LEU A 165 8.80 9.45 10.40
C LEU A 165 7.95 8.91 11.56
N PRO A 166 7.35 9.80 12.39
CA PRO A 166 6.48 9.42 13.50
C PRO A 166 5.04 9.18 13.04
N ILE A 167 4.84 8.75 11.80
CA ILE A 167 3.52 8.46 11.23
C ILE A 167 3.36 6.95 11.04
N TYR A 168 2.14 6.47 11.17
CA TYR A 168 1.76 5.11 10.79
C TYR A 168 1.49 5.08 9.28
N ASN A 169 2.14 4.15 8.59
CA ASN A 169 1.94 3.95 7.15
C ASN A 169 1.73 2.46 6.89
N THR A 170 0.51 2.11 6.55
CA THR A 170 0.08 0.74 6.32
C THR A 170 -0.43 0.55 4.90
N GLY A 171 -0.37 -0.68 4.41
CA GLY A 171 -1.02 -1.14 3.19
C GLY A 171 -1.48 -2.57 3.40
N TRP A 172 -2.69 -2.87 3.01
CA TRP A 172 -3.26 -4.21 3.23
C TRP A 172 -2.71 -5.22 2.23
N MET A 173 -1.57 -5.81 2.60
CA MET A 173 -0.92 -6.85 1.80
C MET A 173 -1.49 -8.23 2.14
N HIS A 174 -2.10 -8.88 1.15
CA HIS A 174 -2.73 -10.18 1.32
C HIS A 174 -1.80 -11.33 0.91
N GLY A 175 -1.37 -12.14 1.89
CA GLY A 175 -0.47 -13.27 1.67
C GLY A 175 -1.01 -14.37 0.77
N ASP A 176 -2.33 -14.55 0.72
CA ASP A 176 -2.98 -15.49 -0.21
C ASP A 176 -2.87 -15.03 -1.68
N CYS A 177 -2.89 -13.72 -1.95
CA CYS A 177 -2.64 -13.18 -3.29
C CYS A 177 -1.19 -13.45 -3.73
N ILE A 178 -0.22 -13.28 -2.82
CA ILE A 178 1.19 -13.60 -3.06
C ILE A 178 1.36 -15.09 -3.34
N ALA A 179 0.75 -15.93 -2.51
CA ALA A 179 0.80 -17.39 -2.68
C ALA A 179 0.27 -17.82 -4.04
N LYS A 180 -0.88 -17.28 -4.45
CA LYS A 180 -1.50 -17.55 -5.75
C LYS A 180 -0.62 -17.08 -6.92
N LEU A 181 -0.05 -15.87 -6.83
CA LEU A 181 0.80 -15.29 -7.87
C LEU A 181 2.05 -16.14 -8.14
N HIS A 182 2.63 -16.69 -7.08
CA HIS A 182 3.88 -17.47 -7.14
C HIS A 182 3.67 -18.99 -7.17
N ASP A 183 2.43 -19.45 -7.22
CA ASP A 183 2.06 -20.87 -7.18
C ASP A 183 2.76 -21.61 -6.03
N VAL A 184 2.55 -21.12 -4.80
CA VAL A 184 3.10 -21.67 -3.57
C VAL A 184 2.03 -21.88 -2.52
N GLU A 185 2.18 -22.91 -1.70
CA GLU A 185 1.29 -23.16 -0.57
C GLU A 185 1.63 -22.23 0.62
N ILE A 186 0.59 -21.62 1.20
CA ILE A 186 0.70 -20.73 2.36
C ILE A 186 1.30 -21.49 3.54
N GLY A 187 2.32 -20.90 4.17
CA GLY A 187 2.97 -21.45 5.36
C GLY A 187 4.16 -22.37 5.08
N THR A 188 4.45 -22.70 3.83
CA THR A 188 5.69 -23.43 3.44
C THR A 188 6.91 -22.51 3.56
N ASP A 189 8.11 -23.07 3.66
CA ASP A 189 9.34 -22.26 3.73
C ASP A 189 9.51 -21.39 2.50
N ARG A 190 9.20 -21.92 1.30
CA ARG A 190 9.21 -21.14 0.05
C ARG A 190 8.25 -19.94 0.09
N TYR A 191 7.07 -20.09 0.70
CA TYR A 191 6.13 -18.99 0.89
C TYR A 191 6.74 -17.90 1.78
N TRP A 192 7.37 -18.28 2.90
CA TRP A 192 8.00 -17.33 3.82
C TRP A 192 9.17 -16.59 3.18
N ASP A 193 9.98 -17.26 2.36
CA ASP A 193 11.08 -16.65 1.61
C ASP A 193 10.59 -15.62 0.58
N ILE A 194 9.49 -15.91 -0.09
CA ILE A 194 8.86 -14.98 -1.03
C ILE A 194 8.28 -13.80 -0.27
N LEU A 195 7.53 -14.06 0.79
CA LEU A 195 6.93 -13.04 1.64
C LEU A 195 7.98 -12.06 2.18
N GLU A 196 9.15 -12.55 2.62
CA GLU A 196 10.24 -11.69 3.08
C GLU A 196 10.67 -10.67 2.02
N LYS A 197 10.74 -11.08 0.75
CA LYS A 197 11.09 -10.17 -0.35
C LYS A 197 10.05 -9.05 -0.54
N TYR A 198 8.77 -9.40 -0.43
CA TYR A 198 7.69 -8.40 -0.47
C TYR A 198 7.76 -7.45 0.73
N LEU A 199 7.97 -7.97 1.94
CA LEU A 199 8.10 -7.15 3.14
C LEU A 199 9.28 -6.17 3.07
N ARG A 200 10.41 -6.59 2.51
CA ARG A 200 11.57 -5.70 2.30
C ARG A 200 11.26 -4.57 1.32
N VAL A 201 10.50 -4.85 0.24
CA VAL A 201 10.02 -3.82 -0.69
C VAL A 201 9.02 -2.91 0.00
N TYR A 202 8.10 -3.47 0.76
CA TYR A 202 7.07 -2.76 1.52
C TYR A 202 7.71 -1.72 2.47
N VAL A 203 8.70 -2.13 3.27
CA VAL A 203 9.43 -1.23 4.16
C VAL A 203 10.28 -0.21 3.38
N LYS A 204 10.90 -0.61 2.26
CA LYS A 204 11.67 0.31 1.40
C LYS A 204 10.82 1.50 0.93
N PHE A 205 9.52 1.31 0.71
CA PHE A 205 8.59 2.35 0.32
C PHE A 205 7.88 3.05 1.49
N GLY A 206 8.44 2.93 2.71
CA GLY A 206 8.06 3.73 3.87
C GLY A 206 6.96 3.13 4.73
N HIS A 207 6.45 1.94 4.42
CA HIS A 207 5.48 1.28 5.26
C HIS A 207 6.14 0.75 6.54
N ASN A 208 5.51 0.99 7.68
CA ASN A 208 6.00 0.59 9.00
C ASN A 208 4.95 -0.18 9.82
N MET A 209 3.76 -0.36 9.27
CA MET A 209 2.62 -1.05 9.86
C MET A 209 2.04 -2.04 8.86
N ILE A 210 1.52 -3.18 9.30
CA ILE A 210 1.05 -4.25 8.42
C ILE A 210 -0.20 -4.96 8.94
N LEU A 211 -1.15 -5.25 8.04
CA LEU A 211 -2.30 -6.11 8.34
C LEU A 211 -1.82 -7.53 8.66
N THR A 212 -2.14 -7.99 9.85
CA THR A 212 -1.72 -9.27 10.42
C THR A 212 -2.90 -10.24 10.46
N PRO A 213 -2.93 -11.27 9.63
CA PRO A 213 -4.08 -12.16 9.47
C PRO A 213 -4.19 -13.15 10.63
N LEU A 214 -4.75 -12.71 11.78
CA LEU A 214 -5.06 -13.62 12.92
C LEU A 214 -5.89 -14.79 12.41
N PHE A 215 -7.00 -14.48 11.75
CA PHE A 215 -7.84 -15.38 10.97
C PHE A 215 -7.84 -14.92 9.52
N THR A 216 -8.52 -15.65 8.63
CA THR A 216 -8.61 -15.26 7.22
C THR A 216 -9.38 -13.95 7.10
N PRO A 217 -8.74 -12.84 6.66
CA PRO A 217 -9.44 -11.56 6.56
C PRO A 217 -10.67 -11.66 5.64
N PRO A 218 -11.83 -11.13 6.03
CA PRO A 218 -13.04 -11.18 5.21
C PRO A 218 -13.04 -10.19 4.04
N LEU A 219 -12.05 -9.32 4.00
CA LEU A 219 -11.91 -8.22 3.05
C LEU A 219 -11.83 -8.69 1.59
N ASP A 220 -12.25 -7.83 0.66
CA ASP A 220 -12.27 -8.10 -0.79
C ASP A 220 -13.08 -9.33 -1.19
N THR A 221 -14.09 -9.68 -0.40
CA THR A 221 -15.03 -10.77 -0.70
C THR A 221 -16.46 -10.26 -0.69
N ILE A 222 -17.28 -10.78 -1.59
CA ILE A 222 -18.74 -10.59 -1.49
C ILE A 222 -19.31 -11.39 -0.32
N PRO A 223 -20.46 -11.01 0.26
CA PRO A 223 -21.13 -11.83 1.29
C PRO A 223 -21.26 -13.29 0.85
N GLY A 224 -20.81 -14.23 1.70
CA GLY A 224 -20.77 -15.65 1.38
C GLY A 224 -19.56 -16.11 0.55
N GLY A 225 -18.74 -15.19 0.06
CA GLY A 225 -17.51 -15.52 -0.66
C GLY A 225 -16.40 -16.01 0.27
N GLU A 226 -15.50 -16.82 -0.24
CA GLU A 226 -14.35 -17.32 0.52
C GLU A 226 -13.02 -17.02 -0.16
N ARG A 227 -12.05 -16.63 0.65
CA ARG A 227 -10.62 -16.54 0.27
C ARG A 227 -9.89 -17.83 0.65
N PRO A 228 -8.75 -18.14 0.00
CA PRO A 228 -7.82 -19.14 0.51
C PRO A 228 -7.49 -18.89 1.99
N THR A 229 -7.36 -19.95 2.78
CA THR A 229 -7.11 -19.80 4.22
C THR A 229 -5.74 -19.16 4.46
N ASN A 230 -5.75 -17.97 5.03
CA ASN A 230 -4.56 -17.26 5.48
C ASN A 230 -4.73 -16.91 6.96
N GLN A 231 -4.42 -17.88 7.83
CA GLN A 231 -4.67 -17.82 9.28
C GLN A 231 -3.40 -18.13 10.06
N LEU A 232 -2.97 -17.17 10.88
CA LEU A 232 -1.74 -17.27 11.69
C LEU A 232 -1.98 -17.90 13.08
N VAL A 233 -3.22 -17.90 13.56
CA VAL A 233 -3.58 -18.55 14.83
C VAL A 233 -4.07 -19.96 14.56
N THR A 234 -3.39 -20.95 15.10
CA THR A 234 -3.88 -22.34 15.04
C THR A 234 -4.91 -22.56 16.14
N VAL A 235 -6.09 -23.00 15.75
CA VAL A 235 -7.19 -23.31 16.69
C VAL A 235 -7.41 -24.82 16.74
N ARG A 236 -7.43 -25.37 17.94
CA ARG A 236 -7.81 -26.77 18.21
C ARG A 236 -8.98 -26.80 19.17
N ILE A 237 -9.87 -27.76 19.00
CA ILE A 237 -10.97 -28.03 19.92
C ILE A 237 -10.82 -29.46 20.42
N ASN A 238 -10.46 -29.59 21.69
CA ASN A 238 -10.26 -30.88 22.35
C ASN A 238 -11.31 -31.04 23.45
N GLN A 239 -12.21 -31.99 23.31
CA GLN A 239 -13.30 -32.22 24.27
C GLN A 239 -14.09 -30.94 24.59
N GLY A 240 -14.43 -30.15 23.60
CA GLY A 240 -15.16 -28.89 23.70
C GLY A 240 -14.35 -27.71 24.26
N ARG A 241 -13.04 -27.87 24.50
CA ARG A 241 -12.15 -26.80 24.97
C ARG A 241 -11.31 -26.25 23.84
N TYR A 242 -11.31 -24.90 23.66
CA TYR A 242 -10.45 -24.21 22.71
C TYR A 242 -9.01 -24.16 23.20
N VAL A 243 -8.09 -24.49 22.30
CA VAL A 243 -6.64 -24.32 22.46
C VAL A 243 -6.16 -23.45 21.30
N PHE A 244 -5.45 -22.37 21.61
CA PHE A 244 -4.89 -21.43 20.62
C PHE A 244 -3.37 -21.55 20.64
N GLU A 245 -2.76 -21.76 19.46
CA GLU A 245 -1.31 -21.82 19.29
C GLU A 245 -0.89 -20.64 18.41
N PHE A 246 0.17 -19.93 18.81
CA PHE A 246 0.61 -18.70 18.19
C PHE A 246 1.96 -18.82 17.45
N ASP A 247 2.46 -20.02 17.20
CA ASP A 247 3.78 -20.23 16.57
C ASP A 247 3.88 -19.58 15.19
N LYS A 248 2.82 -19.67 14.37
CA LYS A 248 2.80 -19.01 13.05
C LYS A 248 2.72 -17.48 13.18
N LEU A 249 1.96 -16.99 14.16
CA LEU A 249 1.88 -15.56 14.45
C LEU A 249 3.23 -15.04 14.93
N LYS A 250 3.91 -15.78 15.81
CA LYS A 250 5.27 -15.44 16.23
C LYS A 250 6.25 -15.40 15.05
N LYS A 251 6.24 -16.43 14.19
CA LYS A 251 7.07 -16.45 12.95
C LYS A 251 6.81 -15.23 12.06
N TRP A 252 5.55 -14.81 11.92
CA TRP A 252 5.15 -13.60 11.19
C TRP A 252 5.72 -12.34 11.83
N ILE A 253 5.53 -12.15 13.14
CA ILE A 253 6.02 -10.99 13.88
C ILE A 253 7.53 -10.89 13.80
N ASP A 254 8.26 -12.00 14.03
CA ASP A 254 9.71 -12.04 13.95
C ASP A 254 10.22 -11.68 12.54
N LEU A 255 9.54 -12.18 11.49
CA LEU A 255 9.85 -11.85 10.10
C LEU A 255 9.60 -10.36 9.81
N CYS A 256 8.45 -9.83 10.20
CA CYS A 256 8.09 -8.43 10.01
C CYS A 256 9.09 -7.49 10.71
N ARG A 257 9.42 -7.75 11.98
CA ARG A 257 10.41 -6.98 12.75
C ARG A 257 11.80 -7.04 12.11
N ARG A 258 12.23 -8.20 11.64
CA ARG A 258 13.52 -8.37 10.92
C ARG A 258 13.55 -7.57 9.60
N CYS A 259 12.43 -7.35 8.98
CA CYS A 259 12.31 -6.51 7.79
C CYS A 259 12.21 -5.01 8.09
N GLY A 260 11.92 -4.60 9.35
CA GLY A 260 11.82 -3.21 9.77
C GLY A 260 10.40 -2.71 10.03
N ILE A 261 9.39 -3.59 10.05
CA ILE A 261 8.02 -3.29 10.44
C ILE A 261 7.94 -3.20 11.97
N THR A 262 7.26 -2.17 12.46
CA THR A 262 7.14 -1.89 13.89
C THR A 262 5.72 -2.16 14.41
N TYR A 263 4.69 -1.84 13.61
CA TYR A 263 3.30 -1.83 14.04
C TYR A 263 2.50 -2.92 13.35
N PHE A 264 1.49 -3.44 14.05
CA PHE A 264 0.69 -4.58 13.63
C PHE A 264 -0.80 -4.24 13.68
N GLU A 265 -1.44 -4.30 12.54
CA GLU A 265 -2.91 -4.19 12.38
C GLU A 265 -3.52 -5.58 12.48
N MET A 266 -4.16 -5.90 13.58
CA MET A 266 -4.80 -7.20 13.76
C MET A 266 -6.03 -7.30 12.87
N SER A 267 -6.09 -8.35 12.05
CA SER A 267 -7.19 -8.51 11.09
C SER A 267 -8.56 -8.51 11.76
N HIS A 268 -9.54 -8.04 11.03
CA HIS A 268 -10.92 -7.87 11.47
C HIS A 268 -11.49 -9.15 12.10
N LEU A 269 -12.13 -9.00 13.25
CA LEU A 269 -12.81 -10.10 13.94
C LEU A 269 -14.29 -10.21 13.53
N PHE A 270 -14.77 -9.25 12.74
CA PHE A 270 -16.10 -9.24 12.15
C PHE A 270 -16.01 -8.88 10.68
N THR A 271 -17.05 -9.14 9.90
CA THR A 271 -17.03 -8.86 8.46
C THR A 271 -17.17 -7.39 8.15
N GLN A 272 -16.72 -6.96 6.95
CA GLN A 272 -16.93 -5.60 6.43
C GLN A 272 -18.43 -5.26 6.27
N TRP A 273 -18.70 -3.96 6.16
CA TRP A 273 -20.04 -3.41 5.86
C TRP A 273 -21.11 -3.81 6.87
N GLY A 274 -20.85 -3.52 8.14
CA GLY A 274 -21.82 -3.65 9.22
C GLY A 274 -21.57 -4.76 10.22
N ALA A 275 -20.40 -5.41 10.15
CA ALA A 275 -19.89 -6.33 11.17
C ALA A 275 -20.86 -7.50 11.54
N LYS A 276 -21.75 -7.92 10.65
CA LYS A 276 -22.85 -8.84 10.98
C LYS A 276 -22.47 -10.30 11.11
N HIS A 277 -21.28 -10.67 10.64
CA HIS A 277 -20.84 -12.06 10.56
C HIS A 277 -19.41 -12.22 11.06
N ALA A 278 -19.03 -13.45 11.39
CA ALA A 278 -17.66 -13.80 11.71
C ALA A 278 -16.80 -13.94 10.43
N PRO A 279 -15.47 -13.68 10.49
CA PRO A 279 -14.56 -14.06 9.43
C PRO A 279 -14.44 -15.58 9.33
N LYS A 280 -13.85 -16.08 8.24
CA LYS A 280 -13.53 -17.50 8.08
C LYS A 280 -12.50 -17.91 9.13
N ILE A 281 -12.88 -18.83 10.03
CA ILE A 281 -12.02 -19.41 11.06
C ILE A 281 -12.00 -20.92 10.88
N MET A 282 -10.79 -21.46 10.75
CA MET A 282 -10.54 -22.88 10.65
C MET A 282 -10.03 -23.43 11.99
N ALA A 283 -10.47 -24.63 12.36
CA ALA A 283 -10.00 -25.33 13.54
C ALA A 283 -9.81 -26.82 13.27
N THR A 284 -8.98 -27.47 14.09
CA THR A 284 -8.88 -28.93 14.15
C THR A 284 -9.76 -29.43 15.30
N ILE A 285 -10.76 -30.22 15.00
CA ILE A 285 -11.68 -30.86 15.97
C ILE A 285 -11.52 -32.35 15.86
N ASP A 286 -11.08 -33.00 16.94
CA ASP A 286 -10.89 -34.45 17.00
C ASP A 286 -10.05 -35.00 15.81
N GLY A 287 -9.06 -34.23 15.37
CA GLY A 287 -8.16 -34.56 14.26
C GLY A 287 -8.62 -34.13 12.86
N GLU A 288 -9.85 -33.66 12.72
CA GLU A 288 -10.39 -33.14 11.46
C GLU A 288 -10.22 -31.61 11.34
N TYR A 289 -9.59 -31.12 10.26
CA TYR A 289 -9.44 -29.70 9.99
C TYR A 289 -10.64 -29.17 9.20
N LYS A 290 -11.44 -28.30 9.82
CA LYS A 290 -12.67 -27.77 9.23
C LYS A 290 -12.95 -26.34 9.61
N ARG A 291 -13.80 -25.67 8.82
CA ARG A 291 -14.31 -24.33 9.14
C ARG A 291 -15.29 -24.42 10.29
N ILE A 292 -15.11 -23.55 11.30
CA ILE A 292 -16.00 -23.46 12.48
C ILE A 292 -16.82 -22.18 12.47
N PHE A 293 -16.33 -21.09 11.87
CA PHE A 293 -17.04 -19.82 11.73
C PHE A 293 -16.84 -19.24 10.30
N GLY A 294 -17.75 -18.39 9.86
CA GLY A 294 -17.75 -17.76 8.56
C GLY A 294 -19.00 -16.89 8.36
N TRP A 295 -19.29 -16.56 7.11
CA TRP A 295 -20.42 -15.70 6.73
C TRP A 295 -21.81 -16.17 7.26
N GLU A 296 -21.99 -17.45 7.55
CA GLU A 296 -23.19 -18.01 8.16
C GLU A 296 -23.29 -17.78 9.67
N THR A 297 -22.21 -17.33 10.31
CA THR A 297 -22.15 -17.14 11.75
C THR A 297 -22.55 -15.71 12.10
N ASP A 298 -23.62 -15.56 12.88
CA ASP A 298 -24.00 -14.27 13.45
C ASP A 298 -22.92 -13.78 14.41
N ALA A 299 -22.43 -12.55 14.19
CA ALA A 299 -21.38 -11.92 14.96
C ALA A 299 -21.69 -11.81 16.47
N LEU A 300 -22.96 -11.66 16.83
CA LEU A 300 -23.44 -11.58 18.22
C LEU A 300 -23.96 -12.90 18.78
N SER A 301 -23.83 -14.01 18.04
CA SER A 301 -24.18 -15.33 18.56
C SER A 301 -23.41 -15.65 19.84
N GLU A 302 -24.03 -16.36 20.77
CA GLU A 302 -23.41 -16.75 22.04
C GLU A 302 -22.14 -17.58 21.80
N GLU A 303 -22.18 -18.48 20.81
CA GLU A 303 -21.05 -19.33 20.46
C GLU A 303 -19.83 -18.51 20.00
N TYR A 304 -20.01 -17.55 19.10
CA TYR A 304 -18.91 -16.72 18.61
C TYR A 304 -18.39 -15.76 19.70
N ARG A 305 -19.27 -15.17 20.50
CA ARG A 305 -18.86 -14.33 21.64
C ARG A 305 -18.02 -15.11 22.66
N LEU A 306 -18.42 -16.33 23.00
CA LEU A 306 -17.64 -17.21 23.89
C LEU A 306 -16.29 -17.57 23.29
N PHE A 307 -16.23 -17.82 21.97
CA PHE A 307 -14.98 -18.03 21.27
C PHE A 307 -14.07 -16.80 21.40
N LEU A 308 -14.58 -15.59 21.05
CA LEU A 308 -13.81 -14.35 21.11
C LEU A 308 -13.30 -14.06 22.53
N GLN A 309 -14.12 -14.25 23.57
CA GLN A 309 -13.69 -14.06 24.96
C GLN A 309 -12.49 -14.94 25.33
N LYS A 310 -12.52 -16.20 24.92
CA LYS A 310 -11.40 -17.14 25.19
C LYS A 310 -10.18 -16.79 24.34
N PHE A 311 -10.38 -16.42 23.09
CA PHE A 311 -9.33 -16.09 22.16
C PHE A 311 -8.60 -14.80 22.53
N LEU A 312 -9.33 -13.69 22.72
CA LEU A 312 -8.77 -12.36 22.99
C LEU A 312 -7.93 -12.35 24.26
N GLY A 313 -8.37 -13.03 25.34
CA GLY A 313 -7.56 -13.16 26.55
C GLY A 313 -6.20 -13.81 26.25
N LYS A 314 -6.17 -14.89 25.46
CA LYS A 314 -4.93 -15.58 25.10
C LYS A 314 -4.07 -14.80 24.13
N LEU A 315 -4.71 -14.09 23.19
CA LEU A 315 -3.99 -13.21 22.26
C LEU A 315 -3.28 -12.08 23.01
N VAL A 316 -3.98 -11.39 23.91
CA VAL A 316 -3.39 -10.28 24.69
C VAL A 316 -2.25 -10.79 25.59
N ASP A 317 -2.40 -11.94 26.24
CA ASP A 317 -1.31 -12.56 27.02
C ASP A 317 -0.07 -12.81 26.13
N PHE A 318 -0.28 -13.35 24.91
CA PHE A 318 0.79 -13.57 23.93
C PHE A 318 1.44 -12.26 23.47
N LEU A 319 0.65 -11.25 23.06
CA LEU A 319 1.18 -9.97 22.59
C LEU A 319 1.98 -9.22 23.67
N LYS A 320 1.57 -9.34 24.93
CA LYS A 320 2.34 -8.81 26.09
C LYS A 320 3.63 -9.58 26.32
N ALA A 321 3.61 -10.91 26.18
CA ALA A 321 4.82 -11.74 26.33
C ALA A 321 5.84 -11.48 25.20
N GLU A 322 5.39 -11.13 23.99
CA GLU A 322 6.24 -10.72 22.86
C GLU A 322 6.63 -9.23 22.90
N GLU A 323 6.18 -8.49 23.91
CA GLU A 323 6.46 -7.04 24.11
C GLU A 323 6.03 -6.16 22.94
N ILE A 324 4.88 -6.47 22.30
CA ILE A 324 4.35 -5.72 21.14
C ILE A 324 2.93 -5.21 21.37
N MET A 325 2.33 -5.40 22.51
CA MET A 325 0.92 -5.06 22.76
C MET A 325 0.64 -3.58 22.47
N GLU A 326 1.56 -2.68 22.79
CA GLU A 326 1.40 -1.24 22.56
C GLU A 326 1.58 -0.86 21.08
N ASP A 327 2.18 -1.73 20.27
CA ASP A 327 2.38 -1.57 18.83
C ASP A 327 1.28 -2.23 17.99
N CYS A 328 0.25 -2.78 18.66
CA CYS A 328 -0.87 -3.47 18.01
C CYS A 328 -2.12 -2.60 17.94
N PHE A 329 -2.78 -2.65 16.79
CA PHE A 329 -4.05 -2.01 16.53
C PHE A 329 -5.09 -3.06 16.12
N PHE A 330 -6.35 -2.79 16.41
CA PHE A 330 -7.45 -3.75 16.23
C PHE A 330 -8.58 -3.12 15.44
N HIS A 331 -9.24 -3.93 14.64
CA HIS A 331 -10.43 -3.55 13.88
C HIS A 331 -11.68 -4.20 14.44
N VAL A 332 -12.76 -3.44 14.49
CA VAL A 332 -14.10 -3.99 14.67
C VAL A 332 -14.65 -4.38 13.30
N SER A 333 -14.75 -3.41 12.38
CA SER A 333 -15.34 -3.61 11.05
C SER A 333 -14.57 -2.79 10.02
N ASP A 334 -15.05 -2.80 8.79
CA ASP A 334 -14.56 -1.99 7.69
C ASP A 334 -15.74 -1.21 7.12
N GLU A 335 -15.59 0.12 7.00
CA GLU A 335 -16.57 1.07 6.47
C GLU A 335 -18.02 0.90 6.99
N PRO A 336 -18.26 0.96 8.32
CA PRO A 336 -19.61 0.82 8.86
C PRO A 336 -20.49 2.00 8.44
N LYS A 337 -21.75 1.71 8.11
CA LYS A 337 -22.77 2.72 7.76
C LYS A 337 -23.53 3.17 8.99
N ALA A 338 -24.19 4.33 8.90
CA ALA A 338 -25.00 4.89 10.00
C ALA A 338 -26.08 3.90 10.53
N CYS A 339 -26.62 3.04 9.68
CA CYS A 339 -27.58 2.02 10.10
C CYS A 339 -26.97 0.87 10.92
N ASP A 340 -25.66 0.75 10.93
CA ASP A 340 -24.93 -0.34 11.61
C ASP A 340 -24.40 0.10 12.99
N GLU A 341 -24.70 1.33 13.43
CA GLU A 341 -24.18 1.95 14.67
C GLU A 341 -24.40 1.08 15.91
N GLU A 342 -25.62 0.58 16.11
CA GLU A 342 -25.96 -0.22 17.30
C GLU A 342 -25.21 -1.55 17.31
N GLN A 343 -25.11 -2.19 16.15
CA GLN A 343 -24.38 -3.44 15.96
C GLN A 343 -22.90 -3.23 16.26
N TYR A 344 -22.29 -2.22 15.63
CA TYR A 344 -20.87 -1.87 15.81
C TYR A 344 -20.52 -1.59 17.30
N ARG A 345 -21.39 -0.87 18.04
CA ARG A 345 -21.16 -0.60 19.47
C ARG A 345 -21.07 -1.90 20.30
N LYS A 346 -21.97 -2.85 20.06
CA LYS A 346 -22.00 -4.14 20.77
C LYS A 346 -20.74 -4.97 20.52
N GLU A 347 -20.24 -4.94 19.30
CA GLU A 347 -19.05 -5.68 18.91
C GLU A 347 -17.78 -4.99 19.43
N LYS A 348 -17.72 -3.67 19.38
CA LYS A 348 -16.64 -2.89 19.98
C LYS A 348 -16.51 -3.15 21.49
N GLU A 349 -17.62 -3.28 22.21
CA GLU A 349 -17.62 -3.59 23.65
C GLU A 349 -16.90 -4.92 23.97
N ILE A 350 -16.93 -5.89 23.04
CA ILE A 350 -16.20 -7.14 23.21
C ILE A 350 -14.69 -6.87 23.22
N LEU A 351 -14.20 -6.04 22.28
CA LEU A 351 -12.78 -5.70 22.20
C LEU A 351 -12.34 -4.82 23.38
N LEU A 352 -13.15 -3.84 23.78
CA LEU A 352 -12.85 -2.92 24.88
C LEU A 352 -12.60 -3.62 26.21
N SER A 353 -13.07 -4.86 26.36
CA SER A 353 -12.76 -5.69 27.54
C SER A 353 -11.30 -6.15 27.58
N TYR A 354 -10.54 -6.03 26.49
CA TYR A 354 -9.19 -6.56 26.31
C TYR A 354 -8.16 -5.54 25.87
N VAL A 355 -8.58 -4.53 25.09
CA VAL A 355 -7.69 -3.54 24.46
C VAL A 355 -8.15 -2.11 24.77
N LYS A 356 -7.24 -1.15 24.66
CA LYS A 356 -7.57 0.28 24.85
C LYS A 356 -8.39 0.79 23.69
N ASP A 357 -9.30 1.73 23.93
CA ASP A 357 -10.11 2.36 22.88
C ASP A 357 -9.24 3.03 21.80
N SER A 358 -8.12 3.65 22.19
CA SER A 358 -7.15 4.26 21.27
C SER A 358 -6.43 3.28 20.35
N GLN A 359 -6.50 1.97 20.62
CA GLN A 359 -5.94 0.91 19.78
C GLN A 359 -6.98 0.32 18.82
N ILE A 360 -8.24 0.75 18.91
CA ILE A 360 -9.29 0.36 17.97
C ILE A 360 -9.35 1.40 16.86
N ILE A 361 -9.04 0.97 15.65
CA ILE A 361 -8.99 1.80 14.45
C ILE A 361 -9.89 1.17 13.39
N ASP A 362 -10.66 1.98 12.69
CA ASP A 362 -11.49 1.48 11.60
C ASP A 362 -11.60 2.51 10.48
N ALA A 363 -11.67 2.01 9.25
CA ALA A 363 -11.99 2.80 8.06
C ALA A 363 -13.38 3.42 8.21
N LEU A 364 -13.50 4.71 7.97
CA LEU A 364 -14.69 5.48 8.31
C LEU A 364 -14.97 6.61 7.32
N SER A 365 -16.09 6.56 6.65
CA SER A 365 -16.57 7.65 5.79
C SER A 365 -17.60 8.56 6.48
N ASN A 366 -18.11 8.16 7.65
CA ASN A 366 -19.20 8.88 8.34
C ASN A 366 -18.72 9.57 9.61
N TYR A 367 -18.68 10.92 9.58
CA TYR A 367 -18.28 11.76 10.71
C TYR A 367 -19.09 11.50 12.00
N SER A 368 -20.39 11.11 11.88
CA SER A 368 -21.24 10.90 13.07
C SER A 368 -20.75 9.79 14.01
N PHE A 369 -19.97 8.82 13.52
CA PHE A 369 -19.34 7.81 14.38
C PHE A 369 -18.28 8.40 15.30
N TYR A 370 -17.51 9.35 14.79
CA TYR A 370 -16.53 10.08 15.58
C TYR A 370 -17.22 11.06 16.55
N GLU A 371 -18.15 11.88 16.05
CA GLU A 371 -18.91 12.87 16.84
C GLU A 371 -19.60 12.24 18.06
N LYS A 372 -20.17 11.05 17.89
CA LYS A 372 -20.84 10.29 18.97
C LYS A 372 -19.86 9.48 19.84
N GLY A 373 -18.54 9.59 19.62
CA GLY A 373 -17.51 8.86 20.36
C GLY A 373 -17.56 7.34 20.16
N ILE A 374 -18.12 6.88 19.02
CA ILE A 374 -18.18 5.44 18.71
C ILE A 374 -16.81 4.93 18.26
N VAL A 375 -16.12 5.71 17.44
CA VAL A 375 -14.76 5.44 16.98
C VAL A 375 -13.86 6.56 17.50
N ALA A 376 -12.90 6.21 18.35
CA ALA A 376 -11.99 7.18 18.95
C ALA A 376 -10.84 7.55 17.99
N THR A 377 -10.38 6.60 17.19
CA THR A 377 -9.29 6.76 16.22
C THR A 377 -9.79 6.40 14.82
N PRO A 378 -10.46 7.33 14.12
CA PRO A 378 -11.00 7.07 12.79
C PRO A 378 -9.88 7.09 11.74
N ILE A 379 -9.92 6.14 10.80
CA ILE A 379 -9.16 6.21 9.55
C ILE A 379 -10.12 6.71 8.48
N VAL A 380 -10.00 7.98 8.11
CA VAL A 380 -11.00 8.66 7.28
C VAL A 380 -10.67 8.51 5.81
N SER A 381 -11.66 8.15 4.98
CA SER A 381 -11.52 8.19 3.52
C SER A 381 -11.18 9.59 3.03
N CYS A 382 -10.23 9.71 2.10
CA CYS A 382 -9.73 11.02 1.63
C CYS A 382 -10.84 11.90 1.05
N ASP A 383 -11.85 11.33 0.44
CA ASP A 383 -13.03 12.03 -0.12
C ASP A 383 -14.07 12.45 0.95
N HIS A 384 -13.93 11.98 2.21
CA HIS A 384 -14.81 12.28 3.34
C HIS A 384 -14.13 13.07 4.47
N LEU A 385 -12.93 13.63 4.22
CA LEU A 385 -12.14 14.36 5.23
C LEU A 385 -12.78 15.68 5.68
N GLN A 386 -13.50 16.36 4.81
CA GLN A 386 -13.96 17.73 5.02
C GLN A 386 -14.73 17.92 6.34
N PRO A 387 -15.71 17.09 6.71
CA PRO A 387 -16.43 17.24 7.99
C PRO A 387 -15.53 17.13 9.22
N PHE A 388 -14.49 16.28 9.18
CA PHE A 388 -13.54 16.13 10.28
C PHE A 388 -12.65 17.37 10.44
N LEU A 389 -12.16 17.93 9.33
CA LEU A 389 -11.33 19.15 9.31
C LEU A 389 -12.13 20.37 9.79
N GLU A 390 -13.36 20.55 9.33
CA GLU A 390 -14.24 21.66 9.72
C GLU A 390 -14.58 21.64 11.22
N ASN A 391 -14.61 20.47 11.84
CA ASN A 391 -14.82 20.31 13.28
C ASN A 391 -13.51 20.26 14.08
N GLY A 392 -12.36 20.55 13.45
CA GLY A 392 -11.07 20.73 14.13
C GLY A 392 -10.44 19.44 14.66
N VAL A 393 -10.78 18.28 14.11
CA VAL A 393 -10.18 17.01 14.51
C VAL A 393 -8.69 16.99 14.15
N GLN A 394 -7.86 16.65 15.13
CA GLN A 394 -6.41 16.65 14.99
C GLN A 394 -5.89 15.20 14.89
N GLY A 395 -4.72 15.02 14.24
CA GLY A 395 -4.05 13.73 14.16
C GLY A 395 -4.83 12.69 13.37
N LEU A 396 -5.56 13.12 12.34
CA LEU A 396 -6.35 12.24 11.47
C LEU A 396 -5.48 11.21 10.76
N TRP A 397 -5.97 9.99 10.74
CA TRP A 397 -5.51 8.96 9.82
C TRP A 397 -6.41 8.98 8.59
N THR A 398 -5.83 8.66 7.44
CA THR A 398 -6.57 8.66 6.17
C THR A 398 -6.27 7.43 5.34
N TYR A 399 -7.22 7.05 4.50
CA TYR A 399 -7.02 6.02 3.47
C TYR A 399 -7.64 6.46 2.14
N TYR A 400 -7.28 5.78 1.08
CA TYR A 400 -7.90 5.98 -0.23
C TYR A 400 -7.97 4.65 -1.00
#